data_77901758e29cbb0f73f092bce39b1496
#
_entry.id   77901758e29cbb0f73f092bce39b1496
#
_cell.length_a   1.000
_cell.length_b   1.000
_cell.length_c   1.000
_cell.angle_alpha   90.00
_cell.angle_beta   90.00
_cell.angle_gamma   90.00
#
_symmetry.space_group_name_H-M   'P 1'
#
loop_
_entity.id
_entity.type
_entity.pdbx_description
1 polymer ?
#
loop_
_entity_poly.entity_id
_entity_poly.type
_entity_poly.pdbx_seq_one_letter_code
_entity_poly.pdbx_strand_id
1 'polypeptide(L)'
;MSKSLAGTKTLECLKHAFAGESQANRRYLYFARKADIEGYPDIANVFRETAEGETGHAFGHIEFLEKYGGGDPATEKPIGTMEQNLEAAIAGETYEYTEMYPGFAKIAREEGFDDIAEWFETLARAEKSHAGRFQK
;
A
#
# COMPACT_ATOMS: atom_id res chain seq x y z
N MET A 1 -10.18 29.81 -7.64
CA MET A 1 -10.42 28.44 -8.11
C MET A 1 -9.23 27.56 -7.78
N SER A 2 -9.48 26.45 -7.14
CA SER A 2 -8.43 25.51 -6.84
C SER A 2 -8.04 24.72 -8.09
N LYS A 3 -6.76 24.45 -8.23
CA LYS A 3 -6.27 23.60 -9.31
C LYS A 3 -6.66 22.15 -9.02
N SER A 4 -6.87 21.37 -10.07
CA SER A 4 -7.11 19.96 -9.98
C SER A 4 -5.91 19.18 -10.51
N LEU A 5 -5.63 18.04 -9.89
CA LEU A 5 -4.60 17.12 -10.37
C LEU A 5 -5.07 16.25 -11.53
N ALA A 6 -6.37 16.26 -11.82
CA ALA A 6 -6.93 15.40 -12.87
C ALA A 6 -6.20 15.59 -14.20
N GLY A 7 -5.73 14.49 -14.78
CA GLY A 7 -5.08 14.50 -16.08
C GLY A 7 -3.66 15.07 -16.11
N THR A 8 -3.08 15.38 -14.96
CA THR A 8 -1.74 15.96 -14.91
C THR A 8 -0.65 14.91 -14.70
N LYS A 9 0.56 15.25 -15.12
CA LYS A 9 1.74 14.42 -14.83
C LYS A 9 2.08 14.46 -13.34
N THR A 10 1.75 15.57 -12.66
CA THR A 10 1.98 15.73 -11.22
C THR A 10 1.18 14.69 -10.43
N LEU A 11 -0.03 14.36 -10.88
CA LEU A 11 -0.82 13.29 -10.27
C LEU A 11 -0.04 11.97 -10.28
N GLU A 12 0.51 11.61 -11.43
CA GLU A 12 1.29 10.38 -11.54
C GLU A 12 2.56 10.44 -10.70
N CYS A 13 3.20 11.61 -10.62
CA CYS A 13 4.37 11.78 -9.74
C CYS A 13 4.03 11.53 -8.28
N LEU A 14 2.91 12.06 -7.80
CA LEU A 14 2.49 11.87 -6.41
C LEU A 14 2.15 10.42 -6.12
N LYS A 15 1.44 9.76 -7.04
CA LYS A 15 1.11 8.34 -6.90
C LYS A 15 2.38 7.47 -6.84
N HIS A 16 3.31 7.75 -7.73
CA HIS A 16 4.58 7.02 -7.78
C HIS A 16 5.42 7.26 -6.50
N ALA A 17 5.48 8.52 -6.07
CA ALA A 17 6.23 8.87 -4.86
C ALA A 17 5.61 8.23 -3.62
N PHE A 18 4.28 8.23 -3.51
CA PHE A 18 3.59 7.56 -2.40
C PHE A 18 3.91 6.07 -2.38
N ALA A 19 3.84 5.41 -3.54
CA ALA A 19 4.15 3.99 -3.65
C ALA A 19 5.60 3.70 -3.25
N GLY A 20 6.54 4.53 -3.71
CA GLY A 20 7.96 4.37 -3.39
C GLY A 20 8.27 4.54 -1.91
N GLU A 21 7.71 5.58 -1.28
CA GLU A 21 7.94 5.84 0.14
C GLU A 21 7.30 4.74 1.00
N SER A 22 6.10 4.28 0.63
CA SER A 22 5.42 3.20 1.32
C SER A 22 6.21 1.89 1.24
N GLN A 23 6.77 1.59 0.08
CA GLN A 23 7.62 0.42 -0.13
C GLN A 23 8.91 0.54 0.70
N ALA A 24 9.55 1.72 0.68
CA ALA A 24 10.77 1.96 1.43
C ALA A 24 10.55 1.74 2.93
N ASN A 25 9.42 2.24 3.45
CA ASN A 25 9.05 2.04 4.85
C ASN A 25 9.08 0.56 5.23
N ARG A 26 8.40 -0.30 4.47
CA ARG A 26 8.33 -1.73 4.77
C ARG A 26 9.66 -2.43 4.56
N ARG A 27 10.40 -2.06 3.53
CA ARG A 27 11.72 -2.63 3.29
C ARG A 27 12.65 -2.36 4.46
N TYR A 28 12.67 -1.12 4.96
CA TYR A 28 13.53 -0.74 6.07
C TYR A 28 13.13 -1.41 7.38
N LEU A 29 11.84 -1.59 7.63
CA LEU A 29 11.38 -2.34 8.79
C LEU A 29 11.82 -3.80 8.73
N TYR A 30 11.77 -4.40 7.55
CA TYR A 30 12.26 -5.75 7.36
C TYR A 30 13.78 -5.83 7.57
N PHE A 31 14.52 -4.86 7.03
CA PHE A 31 15.97 -4.80 7.22
C PHE A 31 16.33 -4.60 8.69
N ALA A 32 15.55 -3.80 9.42
CA ALA A 32 15.74 -3.63 10.86
C ALA A 32 15.57 -4.95 11.60
N ARG A 33 14.55 -5.72 11.26
CA ARG A 33 14.31 -7.04 11.83
C ARG A 33 15.50 -7.97 11.60
N LYS A 34 16.03 -7.97 10.38
CA LYS A 34 17.21 -8.78 10.04
C LYS A 34 18.45 -8.31 10.83
N ALA A 35 18.63 -7.01 10.97
CA ALA A 35 19.75 -6.46 11.73
C ALA A 35 19.67 -6.87 13.21
N ASP A 36 18.46 -6.85 13.79
CA ASP A 36 18.28 -7.33 15.16
C ASP A 36 18.62 -8.81 15.31
N ILE A 37 18.17 -9.64 14.37
CA ILE A 37 18.45 -11.08 14.39
C ILE A 37 19.95 -11.34 14.30
N GLU A 38 20.66 -10.57 13.48
CA GLU A 38 22.10 -10.74 13.28
C GLU A 38 22.96 -10.04 14.33
N GLY A 39 22.34 -9.34 15.28
CA GLY A 39 23.06 -8.71 16.39
C GLY A 39 23.64 -7.32 16.10
N TYR A 40 22.97 -6.54 15.23
CA TYR A 40 23.39 -5.18 14.91
C TYR A 40 22.32 -4.17 15.34
N PRO A 41 22.15 -3.94 16.67
CA PRO A 41 21.06 -3.08 17.15
C PRO A 41 21.17 -1.63 16.69
N ASP A 42 22.37 -1.09 16.54
CA ASP A 42 22.54 0.28 16.08
C ASP A 42 22.10 0.44 14.63
N ILE A 43 22.40 -0.53 13.78
CA ILE A 43 21.97 -0.55 12.38
C ILE A 43 20.46 -0.69 12.32
N ALA A 44 19.89 -1.57 13.14
CA ALA A 44 18.43 -1.76 13.22
C ALA A 44 17.73 -0.44 13.57
N ASN A 45 18.29 0.33 14.53
CA ASN A 45 17.71 1.60 14.91
C ASN A 45 17.75 2.64 13.78
N VAL A 46 18.84 2.67 13.00
CA VAL A 46 18.93 3.57 11.84
C VAL A 46 17.84 3.23 10.83
N PHE A 47 17.62 1.95 10.55
CA PHE A 47 16.54 1.52 9.64
C PHE A 47 15.16 1.90 10.17
N ARG A 48 14.89 1.71 11.46
CA ARG A 48 13.60 2.05 12.05
C ARG A 48 13.33 3.55 12.01
N GLU A 49 14.32 4.35 12.34
CA GLU A 49 14.18 5.82 12.30
C GLU A 49 13.93 6.32 10.89
N THR A 50 14.65 5.75 9.92
CA THR A 50 14.46 6.10 8.52
C THR A 50 13.07 5.70 8.05
N ALA A 51 12.60 4.50 8.42
CA ALA A 51 11.25 4.05 8.09
C ALA A 51 10.18 4.99 8.64
N GLU A 52 10.36 5.49 9.85
CA GLU A 52 9.43 6.47 10.43
C GLU A 52 9.39 7.76 9.61
N GLY A 53 10.54 8.23 9.14
CA GLY A 53 10.62 9.37 8.23
C GLY A 53 9.84 9.12 6.94
N GLU A 54 9.94 7.92 6.37
CA GLU A 54 9.21 7.56 5.15
C GLU A 54 7.70 7.60 5.36
N THR A 55 7.22 7.31 6.58
CA THR A 55 5.78 7.45 6.91
C THR A 55 5.33 8.90 6.73
N GLY A 56 6.10 9.85 7.24
CA GLY A 56 5.78 11.27 7.09
C GLY A 56 5.77 11.71 5.63
N HIS A 57 6.74 11.24 4.84
CA HIS A 57 6.79 11.55 3.42
C HIS A 57 5.58 10.99 2.68
N ALA A 58 5.22 9.75 2.96
CA ALA A 58 4.05 9.12 2.33
C ALA A 58 2.77 9.87 2.67
N PHE A 59 2.60 10.26 3.93
CA PHE A 59 1.43 11.04 4.35
C PHE A 59 1.39 12.40 3.65
N GLY A 60 2.53 13.06 3.49
CA GLY A 60 2.60 14.32 2.75
C GLY A 60 2.11 14.18 1.31
N HIS A 61 2.53 13.11 0.65
CA HIS A 61 2.09 12.86 -0.73
C HIS A 61 0.58 12.63 -0.82
N ILE A 62 0.02 11.83 0.07
CA ILE A 62 -1.42 11.54 0.02
C ILE A 62 -2.26 12.75 0.44
N GLU A 63 -1.75 13.59 1.32
CA GLU A 63 -2.42 14.84 1.68
C GLU A 63 -2.55 15.78 0.48
N PHE A 64 -1.53 15.86 -0.37
CA PHE A 64 -1.62 16.63 -1.60
C PHE A 64 -2.61 16.00 -2.59
N LEU A 65 -2.66 14.67 -2.66
CA LEU A 65 -3.66 14.00 -3.49
C LEU A 65 -5.07 14.35 -3.02
N GLU A 66 -5.31 14.35 -1.72
CA GLU A 66 -6.60 14.74 -1.16
C GLU A 66 -6.91 16.21 -1.47
N LYS A 67 -5.96 17.09 -1.20
CA LYS A 67 -6.14 18.55 -1.34
C LYS A 67 -6.54 18.95 -2.75
N TYR A 68 -5.91 18.36 -3.75
CA TYR A 68 -6.09 18.74 -5.15
C TYR A 68 -6.92 17.73 -5.96
N GLY A 69 -7.67 16.87 -5.28
CA GLY A 69 -8.64 16.02 -5.95
C GLY A 69 -8.05 14.83 -6.73
N GLY A 70 -6.84 14.41 -6.39
CA GLY A 70 -6.21 13.25 -7.02
C GLY A 70 -6.75 11.91 -6.54
N GLY A 71 -7.32 11.88 -5.34
CA GLY A 71 -7.94 10.69 -4.78
C GLY A 71 -6.98 9.68 -4.20
N ASP A 72 -7.51 8.51 -3.91
CA ASP A 72 -6.74 7.38 -3.40
C ASP A 72 -5.73 6.91 -4.48
N PRO A 73 -4.43 6.85 -4.16
CA PRO A 73 -3.45 6.43 -5.17
C PRO A 73 -3.65 5.02 -5.71
N ALA A 74 -4.33 4.14 -4.97
CA ALA A 74 -4.57 2.76 -5.40
C ALA A 74 -5.85 2.59 -6.20
N THR A 75 -6.95 3.23 -5.79
CA THR A 75 -8.28 3.02 -6.38
C THR A 75 -8.76 4.20 -7.19
N GLU A 76 -8.11 5.35 -7.05
CA GLU A 76 -8.48 6.62 -7.66
C GLU A 76 -9.78 7.21 -7.12
N LYS A 77 -10.42 6.55 -6.14
CA LYS A 77 -11.64 7.05 -5.52
C LYS A 77 -11.37 8.28 -4.66
N PRO A 78 -12.35 9.17 -4.50
CA PRO A 78 -12.20 10.33 -3.63
C PRO A 78 -11.87 9.91 -2.20
N ILE A 79 -11.05 10.69 -1.52
CA ILE A 79 -10.69 10.47 -0.12
C ILE A 79 -10.83 11.78 0.64
N GLY A 80 -10.97 11.66 1.96
CA GLY A 80 -11.03 12.79 2.88
C GLY A 80 -12.04 12.55 3.97
N THR A 81 -13.31 12.36 3.65
CA THR A 81 -14.32 12.03 4.67
C THR A 81 -14.19 10.56 5.06
N MET A 82 -14.69 10.22 6.25
CA MET A 82 -14.65 8.82 6.69
C MET A 82 -15.43 7.92 5.74
N GLU A 83 -16.55 8.40 5.23
CA GLU A 83 -17.35 7.65 4.25
C GLU A 83 -16.56 7.38 2.98
N GLN A 84 -15.90 8.39 2.44
CA GLN A 84 -15.06 8.26 1.26
C GLN A 84 -13.88 7.30 1.52
N ASN A 85 -13.23 7.46 2.67
CA ASN A 85 -12.08 6.64 3.01
C ASN A 85 -12.47 5.16 3.14
N LEU A 86 -13.63 4.88 3.73
CA LEU A 86 -14.13 3.51 3.85
C LEU A 86 -14.46 2.92 2.48
N GLU A 87 -15.07 3.70 1.59
CA GLU A 87 -15.35 3.23 0.23
C GLU A 87 -14.07 2.92 -0.53
N ALA A 88 -13.05 3.77 -0.39
CA ALA A 88 -11.75 3.53 -1.03
C ALA A 88 -11.10 2.26 -0.48
N ALA A 89 -11.14 2.06 0.83
CA ALA A 89 -10.58 0.88 1.46
C ALA A 89 -11.28 -0.40 0.99
N ILE A 90 -12.61 -0.38 0.96
CA ILE A 90 -13.41 -1.52 0.48
C ILE A 90 -13.08 -1.85 -0.97
N ALA A 91 -12.97 -0.83 -1.82
CA ALA A 91 -12.64 -1.03 -3.22
C ALA A 91 -11.27 -1.66 -3.39
N GLY A 92 -10.27 -1.21 -2.62
CA GLY A 92 -8.93 -1.77 -2.66
C GLY A 92 -8.90 -3.23 -2.24
N GLU A 93 -9.51 -3.54 -1.09
CA GLU A 93 -9.58 -4.91 -0.59
C GLU A 93 -10.33 -5.83 -1.54
N THR A 94 -11.43 -5.33 -2.12
CA THR A 94 -12.24 -6.11 -3.07
C THR A 94 -11.43 -6.48 -4.32
N TYR A 95 -10.71 -5.52 -4.88
CA TYR A 95 -9.83 -5.78 -6.01
C TYR A 95 -8.77 -6.83 -5.65
N GLU A 96 -8.17 -6.71 -4.46
CA GLU A 96 -7.12 -7.60 -4.01
C GLU A 96 -7.60 -9.05 -3.88
N TYR A 97 -8.81 -9.27 -3.32
CA TYR A 97 -9.27 -10.65 -3.11
C TYR A 97 -10.02 -11.25 -4.29
N THR A 98 -10.58 -10.43 -5.18
CA THR A 98 -11.31 -10.96 -6.34
C THR A 98 -10.44 -11.11 -7.58
N GLU A 99 -9.46 -10.23 -7.77
CA GLU A 99 -8.68 -10.19 -9.00
C GLU A 99 -7.18 -10.30 -8.79
N MET A 100 -6.59 -9.44 -7.97
CA MET A 100 -5.13 -9.35 -7.86
C MET A 100 -4.53 -10.65 -7.33
N TYR A 101 -4.87 -11.04 -6.11
CA TYR A 101 -4.27 -12.23 -5.52
C TYR A 101 -4.67 -13.54 -6.20
N PRO A 102 -5.94 -13.75 -6.59
CA PRO A 102 -6.25 -14.95 -7.40
C PRO A 102 -5.47 -15.02 -8.69
N GLY A 103 -5.29 -13.89 -9.38
CA GLY A 103 -4.49 -13.84 -10.61
C GLY A 103 -3.02 -14.15 -10.35
N PHE A 104 -2.46 -13.58 -9.29
CA PHE A 104 -1.08 -13.85 -8.89
C PHE A 104 -0.87 -15.31 -8.52
N ALA A 105 -1.82 -15.90 -7.78
CA ALA A 105 -1.73 -17.31 -7.40
C ALA A 105 -1.70 -18.22 -8.63
N LYS A 106 -2.53 -17.91 -9.62
CA LYS A 106 -2.56 -18.67 -10.86
C LYS A 106 -1.20 -18.62 -11.57
N ILE A 107 -0.63 -17.44 -11.70
CA ILE A 107 0.67 -17.25 -12.34
C ILE A 107 1.75 -18.02 -11.58
N ALA A 108 1.75 -17.92 -10.25
CA ALA A 108 2.73 -18.61 -9.42
C ALA A 108 2.67 -20.13 -9.61
N ARG A 109 1.46 -20.70 -9.70
CA ARG A 109 1.30 -22.13 -9.93
C ARG A 109 1.79 -22.54 -11.32
N GLU A 110 1.46 -21.74 -12.33
CA GLU A 110 1.90 -22.00 -13.70
C GLU A 110 3.42 -21.99 -13.81
N GLU A 111 4.08 -21.16 -12.99
CA GLU A 111 5.54 -21.06 -13.00
C GLU A 111 6.22 -22.02 -12.01
N GLY A 112 5.47 -22.82 -11.30
CA GLY A 112 6.00 -23.84 -10.40
C GLY A 112 6.32 -23.39 -8.98
N PHE A 113 5.79 -22.23 -8.55
CA PHE A 113 6.01 -21.70 -7.22
C PHE A 113 4.78 -21.95 -6.33
N ASP A 114 4.55 -23.20 -5.99
CA ASP A 114 3.34 -23.61 -5.26
C ASP A 114 3.22 -22.97 -3.87
N ASP A 115 4.33 -22.79 -3.17
CA ASP A 115 4.33 -22.14 -1.85
C ASP A 115 3.93 -20.68 -1.94
N ILE A 116 4.39 -19.98 -2.99
CA ILE A 116 4.01 -18.58 -3.22
C ILE A 116 2.54 -18.51 -3.62
N ALA A 117 2.06 -19.45 -4.44
CA ALA A 117 0.64 -19.52 -4.81
C ALA A 117 -0.24 -19.68 -3.59
N GLU A 118 0.12 -20.59 -2.67
CA GLU A 118 -0.62 -20.78 -1.41
C GLU A 118 -0.61 -19.52 -0.55
N TRP A 119 0.51 -18.81 -0.52
CA TRP A 119 0.61 -17.53 0.18
C TRP A 119 -0.39 -16.52 -0.38
N PHE A 120 -0.42 -16.35 -1.71
CA PHE A 120 -1.36 -15.43 -2.36
C PHE A 120 -2.81 -15.83 -2.09
N GLU A 121 -3.13 -17.12 -2.11
CA GLU A 121 -4.48 -17.59 -1.81
C GLU A 121 -4.88 -17.30 -0.36
N THR A 122 -3.94 -17.45 0.57
CA THR A 122 -4.16 -17.09 1.97
C THR A 122 -4.43 -15.59 2.12
N LEU A 123 -3.67 -14.76 1.40
CA LEU A 123 -3.87 -13.32 1.44
C LEU A 123 -5.22 -12.92 0.84
N ALA A 124 -5.65 -13.59 -0.23
CA ALA A 124 -6.97 -13.31 -0.80
C ALA A 124 -8.07 -13.49 0.24
N ARG A 125 -7.99 -14.53 1.06
CA ARG A 125 -8.96 -14.76 2.16
C ARG A 125 -8.87 -13.67 3.22
N ALA A 126 -7.65 -13.24 3.57
CA ALA A 126 -7.45 -12.17 4.55
C ALA A 126 -8.03 -10.85 4.05
N GLU A 127 -7.80 -10.52 2.77
CA GLU A 127 -8.30 -9.27 2.21
C GLU A 127 -9.83 -9.26 2.12
N LYS A 128 -10.45 -10.42 1.87
CA LYS A 128 -11.91 -10.53 1.91
C LYS A 128 -12.45 -10.23 3.31
N SER A 129 -11.77 -10.73 4.34
CA SER A 129 -12.13 -10.45 5.73
C SER A 129 -12.01 -8.95 6.03
N HIS A 130 -10.94 -8.31 5.54
CA HIS A 130 -10.74 -6.87 5.72
C HIS A 130 -11.88 -6.07 5.08
N ALA A 131 -12.26 -6.42 3.85
CA ALA A 131 -13.37 -5.76 3.17
C ALA A 131 -14.66 -5.85 3.99
N GLY A 132 -14.95 -7.02 4.54
CA GLY A 132 -16.13 -7.23 5.38
C GLY A 132 -16.11 -6.39 6.64
N ARG A 133 -14.94 -6.18 7.25
CA ARG A 133 -14.81 -5.35 8.45
C ARG A 133 -15.07 -3.87 8.14
N PHE A 134 -14.61 -3.39 6.99
CA PHE A 134 -14.84 -1.99 6.60
C PHE A 134 -16.30 -1.72 6.24
N GLN A 135 -17.05 -2.73 5.87
CA GLN A 135 -18.46 -2.59 5.48
C GLN A 135 -19.41 -2.42 6.68
N LYS A 136 -18.95 -2.59 7.89
CA LYS A 136 -19.78 -2.46 9.09
C LYS A 136 -20.03 -1.01 9.50
#